data_bfd4d547f893f9dfdf9a40842e91466c
#
_entry.id   bfd4d547f893f9dfdf9a40842e91466c
#
_cell.length_a   1.000
_cell.length_b   1.000
_cell.length_c   1.000
_cell.angle_alpha   90.00
_cell.angle_beta   90.00
_cell.angle_gamma   90.00
#
_symmetry.space_group_name_H-M   'P 1'
#
loop_
_entity.id
_entity.type
_entity.pdbx_description
1 polymer ?
#
loop_
_entity_poly.entity_id
_entity_poly.type
_entity_poly.pdbx_seq_one_letter_code
_entity_poly.pdbx_strand_id
1 'polypeptide(L)'
;MNSPLSAAPLPTIILAGNPNVGKSTIFNALTGMRQHTGNWAGKTVECAEGICRLSKKTFRLVDIPGCYSLFSNTAEEAAASEYLRLHKPDAVIIVCDATRLERTLPLALQILESGLPSILCINLMDEAKKKGIHLDLQQLSERL
;
A
#
# COMPACT_ATOMS: atom_id res chain seq x y z
N MET A 1 -42.05 6.58 -3.96
CA MET A 1 -40.84 6.24 -4.73
C MET A 1 -39.64 6.37 -3.79
N ASN A 2 -39.13 5.27 -3.33
CA ASN A 2 -37.91 5.27 -2.51
C ASN A 2 -36.73 5.39 -3.45
N SER A 3 -36.08 6.56 -3.50
CA SER A 3 -34.74 6.66 -4.03
C SER A 3 -33.83 5.71 -3.22
N PRO A 4 -33.03 4.86 -3.88
CA PRO A 4 -32.05 4.07 -3.13
C PRO A 4 -31.12 5.07 -2.43
N LEU A 5 -31.07 5.00 -1.11
CA LEU A 5 -30.05 5.68 -0.32
C LEU A 5 -28.72 5.33 -0.96
N SER A 6 -28.09 6.29 -1.60
CA SER A 6 -26.74 6.18 -2.13
C SER A 6 -25.85 5.79 -0.95
N ALA A 7 -25.49 4.51 -0.91
CA ALA A 7 -24.54 4.03 0.09
C ALA A 7 -23.28 4.89 -0.06
N ALA A 8 -22.83 5.49 1.03
CA ALA A 8 -21.59 6.26 1.02
C ALA A 8 -20.44 5.40 0.45
N PRO A 9 -19.56 5.99 -0.37
CA PRO A 9 -18.46 5.25 -0.94
C PRO A 9 -17.62 4.63 0.18
N LEU A 10 -17.16 3.39 -0.02
CA LEU A 10 -16.31 2.71 0.95
C LEU A 10 -14.99 3.50 1.13
N PRO A 11 -14.50 3.63 2.37
CA PRO A 11 -13.18 4.17 2.60
C PRO A 11 -12.14 3.40 1.79
N THR A 12 -11.23 4.13 1.16
CA THR A 12 -10.21 3.56 0.29
C THR A 12 -8.86 3.54 0.99
N ILE A 13 -8.28 2.36 1.08
CA ILE A 13 -6.92 2.14 1.58
C ILE A 13 -6.05 1.74 0.40
N ILE A 14 -4.91 2.39 0.24
CA ILE A 14 -3.91 2.04 -0.76
C ILE A 14 -2.84 1.18 -0.11
N LEU A 15 -2.44 0.11 -0.80
CA LEU A 15 -1.28 -0.69 -0.48
C LEU A 15 -0.13 -0.28 -1.40
N ALA A 16 0.92 0.26 -0.81
CA ALA A 16 2.11 0.75 -1.51
C ALA A 16 3.36 0.04 -1.01
N GLY A 17 4.39 -0.02 -1.81
CA GLY A 17 5.67 -0.61 -1.43
C GLY A 17 6.56 -0.88 -2.64
N ASN A 18 7.82 -1.21 -2.36
CA ASN A 18 8.77 -1.62 -3.38
C ASN A 18 8.35 -2.97 -4.00
N PRO A 19 8.85 -3.29 -5.20
CA PRO A 19 8.68 -4.63 -5.76
C PRO A 19 9.24 -5.72 -4.82
N ASN A 20 8.54 -6.85 -4.72
CA ASN A 20 8.97 -8.05 -3.98
C ASN A 20 9.14 -7.88 -2.45
N VAL A 21 8.38 -7.00 -1.84
CA VAL A 21 8.34 -6.85 -0.37
C VAL A 21 7.24 -7.70 0.29
N GLY A 22 6.54 -8.51 -0.48
CA GLY A 22 5.41 -9.31 -0.01
C GLY A 22 4.06 -8.58 -0.05
N LYS A 23 3.96 -7.52 -0.82
CA LYS A 23 2.77 -6.67 -0.94
C LYS A 23 1.54 -7.45 -1.43
N SER A 24 1.70 -8.28 -2.48
CA SER A 24 0.61 -9.12 -3.00
C SER A 24 0.13 -10.17 -1.99
N THR A 25 1.03 -10.73 -1.19
CA THR A 25 0.67 -11.68 -0.12
C THR A 25 -0.19 -11.00 0.95
N ILE A 26 0.16 -9.78 1.35
CA ILE A 26 -0.62 -8.98 2.30
C ILE A 26 -1.97 -8.61 1.69
N PHE A 27 -2.00 -8.20 0.44
CA PHE A 27 -3.23 -7.88 -0.28
C PHE A 27 -4.19 -9.08 -0.31
N ASN A 28 -3.70 -10.25 -0.68
CA ASN A 28 -4.50 -11.47 -0.72
C ASN A 28 -5.02 -11.89 0.66
N ALA A 29 -4.20 -11.75 1.70
CA ALA A 29 -4.61 -12.04 3.07
C ALA A 29 -5.73 -11.10 3.55
N LEU A 30 -5.63 -9.81 3.25
CA LEU A 30 -6.60 -8.80 3.67
C LEU A 30 -7.91 -8.87 2.87
N THR A 31 -7.87 -9.25 1.61
CA THR A 31 -9.05 -9.34 0.73
C THR A 31 -9.68 -10.73 0.69
N GLY A 32 -9.04 -11.73 1.32
CA GLY A 32 -9.46 -13.13 1.22
C GLY A 32 -9.36 -13.66 -0.20
N MET A 33 -8.40 -13.18 -0.99
CA MET A 33 -8.19 -13.50 -2.41
C MET A 33 -9.36 -13.09 -3.34
N ARG A 34 -10.27 -12.26 -2.85
CA ARG A 34 -11.37 -11.68 -3.64
C ARG A 34 -10.91 -10.37 -4.24
N GLN A 35 -10.27 -10.46 -5.38
CA GLN A 35 -9.70 -9.29 -6.07
C GLN A 35 -10.16 -9.22 -7.51
N HIS A 36 -10.20 -8.01 -8.04
CA HIS A 36 -10.29 -7.73 -9.46
C HIS A 36 -8.96 -7.14 -9.90
N THR A 37 -8.35 -7.76 -10.91
CA THR A 37 -7.14 -7.23 -11.54
C THR A 37 -7.51 -6.60 -12.86
N GLY A 38 -6.83 -5.53 -13.22
CA GLY A 38 -7.03 -4.84 -14.48
C GLY A 38 -6.05 -3.70 -14.64
N ASN A 39 -6.06 -3.09 -15.80
CA ASN A 39 -5.30 -1.87 -16.05
C ASN A 39 -6.18 -0.67 -15.74
N TRP A 40 -5.59 0.37 -15.16
CA TRP A 40 -6.28 1.64 -15.04
C TRP A 40 -6.56 2.22 -16.42
N ALA A 41 -7.69 2.94 -16.55
CA ALA A 41 -8.08 3.56 -17.79
C ALA A 41 -6.93 4.42 -18.37
N GLY A 42 -6.50 4.08 -19.59
CA GLY A 42 -5.41 4.78 -20.28
C GLY A 42 -3.99 4.45 -19.80
N LYS A 43 -3.83 3.44 -18.92
CA LYS A 43 -2.51 3.00 -18.42
C LYS A 43 -2.27 1.53 -18.80
N THR A 44 -1.02 1.19 -19.08
CA THR A 44 -0.58 -0.19 -19.35
C THR A 44 -0.17 -0.95 -18.09
N VAL A 45 -0.26 -0.30 -16.91
CA VAL A 45 0.21 -0.83 -15.64
C VAL A 45 -0.93 -1.54 -14.94
N GLU A 46 -0.69 -2.76 -14.47
CA GLU A 46 -1.67 -3.54 -13.73
C GLU A 46 -1.88 -2.98 -12.31
N CYS A 47 -3.13 -3.01 -11.89
CA CYS A 47 -3.53 -2.75 -10.51
C CYS A 47 -4.50 -3.84 -10.03
N ALA A 48 -4.61 -4.02 -8.74
CA ALA A 48 -5.58 -4.92 -8.15
C ALA A 48 -6.44 -4.16 -7.15
N GLU A 49 -7.72 -4.48 -7.14
CA GLU A 49 -8.68 -3.94 -6.17
C GLU A 49 -9.42 -5.08 -5.48
N GLY A 50 -9.72 -4.90 -4.22
CA GLY A 50 -10.47 -5.87 -3.44
C GLY A 50 -11.17 -5.24 -2.25
N ILE A 51 -11.99 -6.03 -1.61
CA ILE A 51 -12.72 -5.63 -0.41
C ILE A 51 -12.08 -6.27 0.80
N CYS A 52 -11.68 -5.44 1.75
CA CYS A 52 -11.17 -5.85 3.04
C CYS A 52 -12.25 -5.63 4.10
N ARG A 53 -12.53 -6.68 4.89
CA ARG A 53 -13.48 -6.62 6.00
C ARG A 53 -12.74 -6.86 7.30
N LEU A 54 -12.70 -5.85 8.15
CA LEU A 54 -12.07 -5.91 9.47
C LEU A 54 -13.13 -5.59 10.53
N SER A 55 -13.43 -6.56 11.36
CA SER A 55 -14.48 -6.44 12.38
C SER A 55 -15.82 -6.02 11.73
N LYS A 56 -16.33 -4.85 12.10
CA LYS A 56 -17.59 -4.31 11.57
C LYS A 56 -17.41 -3.30 10.43
N LYS A 57 -16.16 -3.08 9.97
CA LYS A 57 -15.84 -2.09 8.95
C LYS A 57 -15.43 -2.77 7.66
N THR A 58 -15.82 -2.16 6.56
CA THR A 58 -15.49 -2.60 5.20
C THR A 58 -14.73 -1.50 4.49
N PHE A 59 -13.64 -1.86 3.83
CA PHE A 59 -12.77 -0.95 3.09
C PHE A 59 -12.56 -1.46 1.67
N ARG A 60 -12.37 -0.53 0.75
CA ARG A 60 -11.82 -0.81 -0.57
C ARG A 60 -10.30 -0.78 -0.45
N LEU A 61 -9.65 -1.88 -0.81
CA LEU A 61 -8.19 -1.99 -0.83
C LEU A 61 -7.70 -1.94 -2.27
N VAL A 62 -6.74 -1.09 -2.55
CA VAL A 62 -6.15 -0.91 -3.88
C VAL A 62 -4.65 -1.17 -3.80
N ASP A 63 -4.20 -2.17 -4.55
CA ASP A 63 -2.79 -2.50 -4.70
C ASP A 63 -2.21 -1.73 -5.88
N ILE A 64 -1.43 -0.69 -5.61
CA ILE A 64 -0.75 0.06 -6.65
C ILE A 64 0.54 -0.63 -7.06
N PRO A 65 1.05 -0.37 -8.27
CA PRO A 65 2.29 -0.99 -8.74
C PRO A 65 3.45 -0.80 -7.77
N GLY A 66 4.28 -1.82 -7.62
CA GLY A 66 5.51 -1.72 -6.84
C GLY A 66 6.47 -0.72 -7.48
N CYS A 67 7.00 0.20 -6.70
CA CYS A 67 7.92 1.22 -7.16
C CYS A 67 8.98 1.51 -6.11
N TYR A 68 10.10 2.10 -6.53
CA TYR A 68 11.19 2.50 -5.62
C TYR A 68 11.09 3.96 -5.20
N SER A 69 10.35 4.76 -5.95
CA SER A 69 10.22 6.19 -5.74
C SER A 69 8.90 6.69 -6.32
N LEU A 70 8.42 7.82 -5.84
CA LEU A 70 7.32 8.58 -6.46
C LEU A 70 7.81 9.59 -7.51
N PHE A 71 9.11 9.67 -7.74
CA PHE A 71 9.66 10.44 -8.85
C PHE A 71 9.51 9.65 -10.14
N SER A 72 8.83 10.22 -11.13
CA SER A 72 8.34 9.53 -12.33
C SER A 72 9.45 9.15 -13.32
N ASN A 73 10.26 8.17 -12.99
CA ASN A 73 11.31 7.64 -13.87
C ASN A 73 10.86 6.39 -14.65
N THR A 74 9.87 5.66 -14.13
CA THR A 74 9.28 4.47 -14.77
C THR A 74 7.78 4.63 -14.91
N ALA A 75 7.14 3.78 -15.73
CA ALA A 75 5.68 3.76 -15.89
C ALA A 75 4.97 3.42 -14.57
N GLU A 76 5.54 2.49 -13.80
CA GLU A 76 5.02 2.08 -12.49
C GLU A 76 5.10 3.23 -11.47
N GLU A 77 6.22 3.93 -11.41
CA GLU A 77 6.40 5.09 -10.53
C GLU A 77 5.45 6.23 -10.88
N ALA A 78 5.31 6.51 -12.18
CA ALA A 78 4.35 7.52 -12.66
C ALA A 78 2.91 7.15 -12.28
N ALA A 79 2.52 5.89 -12.49
CA ALA A 79 1.19 5.40 -12.17
C ALA A 79 0.91 5.44 -10.66
N ALA A 80 1.85 5.02 -9.84
CA ALA A 80 1.73 5.05 -8.38
C ALA A 80 1.59 6.49 -7.86
N SER A 81 2.45 7.38 -8.30
CA SER A 81 2.44 8.80 -7.93
C SER A 81 1.13 9.49 -8.34
N GLU A 82 0.71 9.28 -9.58
CA GLU A 82 -0.54 9.83 -10.10
C GLU A 82 -1.75 9.32 -9.32
N TYR A 83 -1.78 8.02 -9.01
CA TYR A 83 -2.88 7.44 -8.25
C TYR A 83 -3.01 8.06 -6.85
N LEU A 84 -1.90 8.14 -6.11
CA LEU A 84 -1.88 8.75 -4.78
C LEU A 84 -2.35 10.21 -4.81
N ARG A 85 -1.94 10.96 -5.82
CA ARG A 85 -2.29 12.38 -5.98
C ARG A 85 -3.76 12.59 -6.33
N LEU A 86 -4.32 11.77 -7.22
CA LEU A 86 -5.67 11.98 -7.75
C LEU A 86 -6.76 11.40 -6.87
N HIS A 87 -6.54 10.25 -6.24
CA HIS A 87 -7.58 9.51 -5.53
C HIS A 87 -7.70 9.85 -4.04
N LYS A 88 -6.75 10.61 -3.49
CA LYS A 88 -6.76 11.06 -2.08
C LYS A 88 -7.29 9.96 -1.14
N PRO A 89 -6.56 8.86 -0.96
CA PRO A 89 -7.02 7.75 -0.15
C PRO A 89 -7.25 8.16 1.30
N ASP A 90 -8.10 7.41 2.00
CA ASP A 90 -8.32 7.60 3.43
C ASP A 90 -7.12 7.16 4.26
N ALA A 91 -6.37 6.18 3.77
CA ALA A 91 -5.09 5.77 4.35
C ALA A 91 -4.20 5.05 3.34
N VAL A 92 -2.91 4.99 3.63
CA VAL A 92 -1.92 4.22 2.88
C VAL A 92 -1.26 3.22 3.81
N ILE A 93 -1.23 1.95 3.42
CA ILE A 93 -0.38 0.94 4.06
C ILE A 93 0.90 0.85 3.23
N ILE A 94 2.02 1.18 3.84
CA ILE A 94 3.33 1.16 3.18
C ILE A 94 4.08 -0.08 3.63
N VAL A 95 4.32 -1.00 2.69
CA VAL A 95 5.00 -2.26 2.99
C VAL A 95 6.50 -2.11 2.78
N CYS A 96 7.26 -2.34 3.84
CA CYS A 96 8.72 -2.33 3.85
C CYS A 96 9.28 -3.73 4.13
N ASP A 97 10.44 -4.02 3.58
CA ASP A 97 11.18 -5.27 3.79
C ASP A 97 12.11 -5.14 5.00
N ALA A 98 11.85 -5.89 6.05
CA ALA A 98 12.69 -5.92 7.27
C ALA A 98 14.14 -6.32 7.00
N THR A 99 14.39 -7.10 5.95
CA THR A 99 15.74 -7.56 5.58
C THR A 99 16.55 -6.51 4.81
N ARG A 100 15.87 -5.47 4.31
CA ARG A 100 16.46 -4.41 3.46
C ARG A 100 15.78 -3.07 3.74
N LEU A 101 15.63 -2.72 4.99
CA LEU A 101 14.85 -1.54 5.40
C LEU A 101 15.43 -0.25 4.81
N GLU A 102 16.75 -0.10 4.77
CA GLU A 102 17.43 1.05 4.16
C GLU A 102 17.09 1.26 2.69
N ARG A 103 16.73 0.18 1.97
CA ARG A 103 16.32 0.24 0.58
C ARG A 103 14.84 0.55 0.39
N THR A 104 14.00 0.12 1.33
CA THR A 104 12.54 0.24 1.22
C THR A 104 12.00 1.49 1.92
N LEU A 105 12.71 2.01 2.89
CA LEU A 105 12.33 3.18 3.67
C LEU A 105 12.24 4.49 2.84
N PRO A 106 13.08 4.75 1.83
CA PRO A 106 12.99 5.99 1.05
C PRO A 106 11.62 6.23 0.41
N LEU A 107 10.98 5.22 -0.16
CA LEU A 107 9.60 5.33 -0.67
C LEU A 107 8.61 5.65 0.45
N ALA A 108 8.76 4.99 1.61
CA ALA A 108 7.91 5.24 2.76
C ALA A 108 8.01 6.70 3.21
N LEU A 109 9.21 7.25 3.28
CA LEU A 109 9.43 8.66 3.64
C LEU A 109 8.75 9.61 2.66
N GLN A 110 8.85 9.36 1.36
CA GLN A 110 8.17 10.17 0.34
C GLN A 110 6.65 10.18 0.51
N ILE A 111 6.06 9.01 0.83
CA ILE A 111 4.62 8.91 1.08
C ILE A 111 4.24 9.64 2.37
N LEU A 112 5.00 9.45 3.44
CA LEU A 112 4.77 10.15 4.72
C LEU A 112 4.85 11.67 4.56
N GLU A 113 5.83 12.18 3.82
CA GLU A 113 5.99 13.60 3.52
C GLU A 113 4.82 14.20 2.73
N SER A 114 4.05 13.38 2.02
CA SER A 114 2.85 13.83 1.32
C SER A 114 1.69 14.21 2.26
N GLY A 115 1.80 13.89 3.55
CA GLY A 115 0.77 14.16 4.56
C GLY A 115 -0.43 13.21 4.52
N LEU A 116 -0.38 12.15 3.74
CA LEU A 116 -1.43 11.13 3.73
C LEU A 116 -1.40 10.30 5.02
N PRO A 117 -2.56 10.00 5.63
CA PRO A 117 -2.63 9.08 6.75
C PRO A 117 -1.99 7.74 6.36
N SER A 118 -0.97 7.32 7.09
CA SER A 118 -0.15 6.18 6.67
C SER A 118 0.14 5.22 7.82
N ILE A 119 0.21 3.94 7.48
CA ILE A 119 0.62 2.85 8.36
C ILE A 119 1.85 2.21 7.75
N LEU A 120 2.96 2.18 8.48
CA LEU A 120 4.15 1.46 8.06
C LEU A 120 4.04 -0.01 8.44
N CYS A 121 4.03 -0.88 7.46
CA CYS A 121 3.98 -2.34 7.63
C CYS A 121 5.37 -2.93 7.36
N ILE A 122 6.05 -3.36 8.40
CA ILE A 122 7.35 -4.02 8.28
C ILE A 122 7.12 -5.52 8.07
N ASN A 123 7.36 -6.00 6.87
CA ASN A 123 7.17 -7.38 6.49
C ASN A 123 8.48 -8.17 6.47
N LEU A 124 8.41 -9.49 6.32
CA LEU A 124 9.56 -10.41 6.28
C LEU A 124 10.40 -10.39 7.58
N MET A 125 9.75 -10.18 8.70
CA MET A 125 10.41 -10.16 10.02
C MET A 125 11.03 -11.50 10.39
N ASP A 126 10.44 -12.60 9.96
CA ASP A 126 10.98 -13.97 10.13
C ASP A 126 12.29 -14.14 9.36
N GLU A 127 12.37 -13.65 8.14
CA GLU A 127 13.59 -13.67 7.33
C GLU A 127 14.68 -12.77 7.93
N ALA A 128 14.32 -11.60 8.42
CA ALA A 128 15.24 -10.70 9.13
C ALA A 128 15.84 -11.40 10.35
N LYS A 129 15.01 -12.05 11.15
CA LYS A 129 15.45 -12.81 12.31
C LYS A 129 16.44 -13.94 11.95
N LYS A 130 16.15 -14.71 10.88
CA LYS A 130 17.08 -15.75 10.37
C LYS A 130 18.42 -15.18 9.94
N LYS A 131 18.45 -13.95 9.43
CA LYS A 131 19.67 -13.25 9.01
C LYS A 131 20.38 -12.52 10.16
N GLY A 132 19.88 -12.62 11.39
CA GLY A 132 20.45 -11.92 12.55
C GLY A 132 20.22 -10.40 12.53
N ILE A 133 19.23 -9.92 11.76
CA ILE A 133 18.87 -8.50 11.68
C ILE A 133 17.88 -8.18 12.81
N HIS A 134 18.22 -7.22 13.63
CA HIS A 134 17.37 -6.73 14.71
C HIS A 134 16.90 -5.31 14.37
N LEU A 135 15.58 -5.10 14.41
CA LEU A 135 14.96 -3.79 14.18
C LEU A 135 14.38 -3.27 15.49
N ASP A 136 14.73 -2.05 15.85
CA ASP A 136 14.08 -1.31 16.92
C ASP A 136 12.84 -0.61 16.37
N LEU A 137 11.71 -1.32 16.43
CA LEU A 137 10.42 -0.83 15.90
C LEU A 137 9.90 0.36 16.70
N GLN A 138 10.21 0.44 18.00
CA GLN A 138 9.80 1.58 18.81
C GLN A 138 10.55 2.83 18.36
N GLN A 139 11.88 2.76 18.26
CA GLN A 139 12.68 3.88 17.79
C GLN A 139 12.30 4.29 16.36
N LEU A 140 12.00 3.34 15.50
CA LEU A 140 11.52 3.62 14.13
C LEU A 140 10.21 4.41 14.17
N SER A 141 9.25 3.98 14.98
CA SER A 141 7.96 4.66 15.14
C SER A 141 8.07 6.07 15.74
N GLU A 142 9.05 6.30 16.60
CA GLU A 142 9.28 7.62 17.22
C GLU A 142 9.94 8.62 16.26
N ARG A 143 10.63 8.12 15.23
CA ARG A 143 11.36 8.96 14.28
C ARG A 143 10.60 9.24 12.98
N LEU A 144 9.53 8.52 12.70
CA LEU A 144 8.68 8.67 11.52
C LEU A 144 7.36 9.37 11.85
#